data_c081fa23d17c5b190543bc6077dcfb92
#
_entry.id   c081fa23d17c5b190543bc6077dcfb92
#
_cell.length_a   1.000
_cell.length_b   1.000
_cell.length_c   1.000
_cell.angle_alpha   90.00
_cell.angle_beta   90.00
_cell.angle_gamma   90.00
#
_symmetry.space_group_name_H-M   'P 1'
#
loop_
_entity.id
_entity.type
_entity.pdbx_description
1 polymer ?
#
loop_
_entity_poly.entity_id
_entity_poly.type
_entity_poly.pdbx_seq_one_letter_code
_entity_poly.pdbx_strand_id
1 'polypeptide(L)'
;MSCGRNELPGQGARKSGSFAPRPSPREPGLSACGLDFGSRFVKLVYLDQGGVWRRRRLDAIIFYRNYLLRGRRRLSIDWPRLGLPEPAALVVTGYGKNLLQQIFPAITEIRAHFLGARQQTGLDHFILLEVGGQDTKVLYVRDGRVFDFLSNDRCAAGTGRYLENMARFLKMPLAQFAAARLDPVEISQTCAIFGESELVGHLLEGVEPARIAAGVNASVARRALAMVRRYRCPTLVCVGGVARNRAVISFIQEQESFRVLVPPFPQYMGALGCCLEAAR
;
A
#
# COMPACT_ATOMS: atom_id res chain seq x y z
N MET A 1 -81.42 -23.68 36.93
CA MET A 1 -79.99 -23.99 36.96
C MET A 1 -79.27 -22.75 36.52
N SER A 2 -78.67 -22.08 37.48
CA SER A 2 -78.19 -20.69 37.47
C SER A 2 -76.81 -20.61 36.86
N CYS A 3 -76.61 -19.71 35.91
CA CYS A 3 -75.32 -19.37 35.36
C CYS A 3 -74.92 -18.01 35.89
N GLY A 4 -73.93 -17.99 36.78
CA GLY A 4 -73.35 -16.79 37.33
C GLY A 4 -72.44 -16.04 36.38
N ARG A 5 -72.60 -14.75 36.24
CA ARG A 5 -71.70 -13.83 35.55
C ARG A 5 -70.67 -13.30 36.54
N ASN A 6 -69.40 -13.53 36.25
CA ASN A 6 -68.28 -12.90 36.94
C ASN A 6 -67.86 -11.66 36.13
N GLU A 7 -67.93 -10.49 36.74
CA GLU A 7 -67.40 -9.23 36.25
C GLU A 7 -65.86 -9.19 36.48
N LEU A 8 -65.12 -8.78 35.47
CA LEU A 8 -63.68 -8.55 35.55
C LEU A 8 -63.34 -7.12 35.90
N PRO A 9 -62.41 -6.82 36.78
CA PRO A 9 -62.02 -5.46 37.15
C PRO A 9 -61.10 -4.79 36.14
N GLY A 10 -61.19 -3.47 36.10
CA GLY A 10 -60.64 -2.53 35.16
C GLY A 10 -59.16 -2.66 34.77
N GLN A 11 -58.94 -2.44 33.49
CA GLN A 11 -57.61 -2.29 32.90
C GLN A 11 -57.04 -0.91 33.21
N GLY A 12 -56.02 -0.87 34.04
CA GLY A 12 -55.15 0.30 34.23
C GLY A 12 -54.30 0.57 32.98
N ALA A 13 -54.42 1.78 32.45
CA ALA A 13 -53.63 2.27 31.33
C ALA A 13 -52.10 2.21 31.63
N ARG A 14 -51.40 1.31 30.98
CA ARG A 14 -49.91 1.32 30.95
C ARG A 14 -49.43 2.44 30.05
N LYS A 15 -48.78 3.46 30.64
CA LYS A 15 -48.04 4.48 29.93
C LYS A 15 -46.93 3.77 29.11
N SER A 16 -47.00 3.86 27.81
CA SER A 16 -45.93 3.44 26.90
C SER A 16 -44.72 4.37 27.08
N GLY A 17 -43.75 3.96 27.90
CA GLY A 17 -42.44 4.58 27.94
C GLY A 17 -41.72 4.24 26.65
N SER A 18 -41.48 5.23 25.82
CA SER A 18 -40.60 5.10 24.66
C SER A 18 -39.19 4.84 25.17
N PHE A 19 -38.72 3.59 25.01
CA PHE A 19 -37.31 3.24 25.16
C PHE A 19 -36.57 3.80 23.93
N ALA A 20 -36.04 5.02 24.05
CA ALA A 20 -35.00 5.46 23.14
C ALA A 20 -33.80 4.50 23.31
N PRO A 21 -33.26 3.91 22.23
CA PRO A 21 -32.07 3.08 22.36
C PRO A 21 -30.97 3.94 22.98
N ARG A 22 -30.34 3.43 24.03
CA ARG A 22 -29.12 4.05 24.58
C ARG A 22 -28.12 4.10 23.46
N PRO A 23 -27.44 5.26 23.21
CA PRO A 23 -26.37 5.32 22.25
C PRO A 23 -25.36 4.24 22.65
N SER A 24 -25.04 3.36 21.71
CA SER A 24 -23.92 2.41 21.85
C SER A 24 -22.66 3.19 22.27
N PRO A 25 -21.76 2.62 23.09
CA PRO A 25 -20.50 3.26 23.42
C PRO A 25 -19.88 3.69 22.07
N ARG A 26 -19.61 4.98 21.91
CA ARG A 26 -18.93 5.49 20.71
C ARG A 26 -17.66 4.69 20.59
N GLU A 27 -17.51 3.96 19.49
CA GLU A 27 -16.22 3.33 19.17
C GLU A 27 -15.13 4.39 19.30
N PRO A 28 -13.99 4.06 19.91
CA PRO A 28 -12.93 5.03 20.11
C PRO A 28 -12.58 5.66 18.74
N GLY A 29 -12.73 6.99 18.64
CA GLY A 29 -12.50 7.73 17.41
C GLY A 29 -11.06 7.57 16.93
N LEU A 30 -10.81 7.81 15.64
CA LEU A 30 -9.45 7.89 15.12
C LEU A 30 -8.91 9.30 15.37
N SER A 31 -7.72 9.42 15.96
CA SER A 31 -7.06 10.71 16.14
C SER A 31 -6.44 11.22 14.84
N ALA A 32 -5.77 10.33 14.07
CA ALA A 32 -5.15 10.65 12.79
C ALA A 32 -5.24 9.47 11.83
N CYS A 33 -5.34 9.77 10.53
CA CYS A 33 -5.33 8.79 9.46
C CYS A 33 -4.51 9.29 8.27
N GLY A 34 -3.72 8.40 7.70
CA GLY A 34 -3.01 8.60 6.44
C GLY A 34 -3.49 7.63 5.38
N LEU A 35 -3.78 8.13 4.18
CA LEU A 35 -4.11 7.31 3.03
C LEU A 35 -3.09 7.47 1.91
N ASP A 36 -2.67 6.33 1.37
CA ASP A 36 -1.91 6.24 0.13
C ASP A 36 -2.82 5.63 -0.96
N PHE A 37 -3.26 6.47 -1.89
CA PHE A 37 -4.09 6.10 -3.03
C PHE A 37 -3.23 5.51 -4.15
N GLY A 38 -2.67 4.33 -3.91
CA GLY A 38 -1.87 3.65 -4.90
C GLY A 38 -2.71 3.09 -6.06
N SER A 39 -2.08 2.87 -7.20
CA SER A 39 -2.73 2.36 -8.43
C SER A 39 -3.23 0.92 -8.31
N ARG A 40 -2.65 0.11 -7.43
CA ARG A 40 -3.04 -1.29 -7.20
C ARG A 40 -3.80 -1.47 -5.91
N PHE A 41 -3.41 -0.76 -4.85
CA PHE A 41 -4.02 -0.82 -3.54
C PHE A 41 -4.11 0.57 -2.93
N VAL A 42 -5.24 0.85 -2.28
CA VAL A 42 -5.34 1.94 -1.31
C VAL A 42 -4.91 1.40 0.05
N LYS A 43 -4.00 2.09 0.70
CA LYS A 43 -3.45 1.70 1.99
C LYS A 43 -3.79 2.77 3.01
N LEU A 44 -4.21 2.32 4.17
CA LEU A 44 -4.54 3.16 5.32
C LEU A 44 -3.60 2.83 6.46
N VAL A 45 -3.10 3.85 7.11
CA VAL A 45 -2.49 3.77 8.44
C VAL A 45 -3.20 4.78 9.32
N TYR A 46 -3.64 4.35 10.48
CA TYR A 46 -4.37 5.21 11.40
C TYR A 46 -3.94 4.95 12.85
N LEU A 47 -4.05 6.00 13.64
CA LEU A 47 -3.77 6.00 15.06
C LEU A 47 -5.12 6.03 15.79
N ASP A 48 -5.41 5.00 16.58
CA ASP A 48 -6.60 4.99 17.41
C ASP A 48 -6.41 5.90 18.64
N GLN A 49 -7.49 6.16 19.38
CA GLN A 49 -7.44 7.01 20.58
C GLN A 49 -6.56 6.45 21.70
N GLY A 50 -6.27 5.16 21.69
CA GLY A 50 -5.33 4.51 22.60
C GLY A 50 -3.87 4.65 22.18
N GLY A 51 -3.57 5.38 21.08
CA GLY A 51 -2.22 5.54 20.56
C GLY A 51 -1.69 4.32 19.80
N VAL A 52 -2.54 3.36 19.42
CA VAL A 52 -2.13 2.15 18.72
C VAL A 52 -2.20 2.35 17.21
N TRP A 53 -1.09 2.08 16.54
CA TRP A 53 -0.97 2.11 15.09
C TRP A 53 -1.66 0.89 14.46
N ARG A 54 -2.59 1.16 13.54
CA ARG A 54 -3.29 0.14 12.78
C ARG A 54 -3.15 0.40 11.28
N ARG A 55 -3.35 -0.65 10.48
CA ARG A 55 -3.21 -0.57 9.03
C ARG A 55 -4.24 -1.42 8.32
N ARG A 56 -4.68 -0.95 7.15
CA ARG A 56 -5.54 -1.69 6.21
C ARG A 56 -5.04 -1.53 4.78
N ARG A 57 -5.38 -2.49 3.96
CA ARG A 57 -5.11 -2.47 2.52
C ARG A 57 -6.36 -2.98 1.80
N LEU A 58 -6.81 -2.21 0.81
CA LEU A 58 -7.94 -2.54 -0.03
C LEU A 58 -7.50 -2.49 -1.50
N ASP A 59 -8.12 -3.32 -2.34
CA ASP A 59 -7.97 -3.19 -3.78
C ASP A 59 -8.40 -1.79 -4.22
N ALA A 60 -7.62 -1.15 -5.08
CA ALA A 60 -7.86 0.25 -5.46
C ALA A 60 -9.20 0.42 -6.18
N ILE A 61 -9.55 -0.49 -7.10
CA ILE A 61 -10.81 -0.42 -7.85
C ILE A 61 -12.00 -0.60 -6.91
N ILE A 62 -11.91 -1.59 -5.98
CA ILE A 62 -12.93 -1.83 -4.97
C ILE A 62 -13.11 -0.60 -4.10
N PHE A 63 -11.99 0.02 -3.67
CA PHE A 63 -12.03 1.23 -2.85
C PHE A 63 -12.73 2.38 -3.58
N TYR A 64 -12.32 2.68 -4.80
CA TYR A 64 -12.87 3.78 -5.59
C TYR A 64 -14.35 3.60 -5.95
N ARG A 65 -14.81 2.37 -6.13
CA ARG A 65 -16.20 2.07 -6.46
C ARG A 65 -17.12 2.04 -5.24
N ASN A 66 -16.64 1.58 -4.10
CA ASN A 66 -17.49 1.21 -2.97
C ASN A 66 -17.36 2.14 -1.77
N TYR A 67 -16.25 2.88 -1.65
CA TYR A 67 -15.94 3.69 -0.47
C TYR A 67 -15.71 5.17 -0.77
N LEU A 68 -15.71 5.57 -2.04
CA LEU A 68 -15.75 6.98 -2.42
C LEU A 68 -17.18 7.40 -2.77
N LEU A 69 -17.72 8.31 -1.98
CA LEU A 69 -19.02 8.92 -2.21
C LEU A 69 -18.85 10.15 -3.10
N ARG A 70 -19.59 10.18 -4.20
CA ARG A 70 -19.62 11.32 -5.13
C ARG A 70 -20.84 12.20 -4.81
N GLY A 71 -20.65 13.24 -4.03
CA GLY A 71 -21.62 14.28 -3.86
C GLY A 71 -21.67 15.25 -5.05
N ARG A 72 -22.67 16.14 -5.11
CA ARG A 72 -22.81 17.14 -6.20
C ARG A 72 -21.61 18.08 -6.33
N ARG A 73 -20.86 18.31 -5.26
CA ARG A 73 -19.73 19.28 -5.23
C ARG A 73 -18.44 18.75 -4.56
N ARG A 74 -18.48 17.59 -3.90
CA ARG A 74 -17.32 17.05 -3.17
C ARG A 74 -17.30 15.52 -3.19
N LEU A 75 -16.11 14.96 -3.25
CA LEU A 75 -15.86 13.55 -2.94
C LEU A 75 -15.67 13.44 -1.41
N SER A 76 -16.17 12.36 -0.84
CA SER A 76 -15.91 11.99 0.56
C SER A 76 -15.66 10.49 0.67
N ILE A 77 -15.19 10.07 1.83
CA ILE A 77 -14.93 8.65 2.11
C ILE A 77 -16.07 8.15 2.97
N ASP A 78 -16.63 6.99 2.61
CA ASP A 78 -17.66 6.30 3.39
C ASP A 78 -16.99 5.54 4.55
N TRP A 79 -16.69 6.25 5.62
CA TRP A 79 -16.05 5.72 6.81
C TRP A 79 -16.87 4.61 7.49
N PRO A 80 -18.19 4.77 7.68
CA PRO A 80 -19.04 3.73 8.24
C PRO A 80 -18.98 2.43 7.45
N ARG A 81 -19.02 2.51 6.11
CA ARG A 81 -18.91 1.34 5.24
C ARG A 81 -17.54 0.69 5.30
N LEU A 82 -16.49 1.46 5.55
CA LEU A 82 -15.15 0.94 5.84
C LEU A 82 -15.09 0.24 7.21
N GLY A 83 -16.11 0.38 8.05
CA GLY A 83 -16.11 -0.08 9.45
C GLY A 83 -15.08 0.68 10.28
N LEU A 84 -14.93 1.98 10.01
CA LEU A 84 -14.04 2.90 10.72
C LEU A 84 -14.81 4.17 11.07
N PRO A 85 -14.56 4.79 12.23
CA PRO A 85 -15.03 6.14 12.50
C PRO A 85 -14.29 7.15 11.63
N GLU A 86 -14.90 8.29 11.35
CA GLU A 86 -14.25 9.39 10.66
C GLU A 86 -13.07 9.91 11.50
N PRO A 87 -11.86 10.05 10.94
CA PRO A 87 -10.70 10.53 11.68
C PRO A 87 -10.79 12.03 11.97
N ALA A 88 -10.26 12.46 13.13
CA ALA A 88 -10.15 13.87 13.48
C ALA A 88 -9.23 14.62 12.51
N ALA A 89 -8.17 13.97 12.04
CA ALA A 89 -7.25 14.50 11.03
C ALA A 89 -6.95 13.46 9.96
N LEU A 90 -6.97 13.89 8.69
CA LEU A 90 -6.71 13.07 7.53
C LEU A 90 -5.71 13.76 6.59
N VAL A 91 -4.66 13.05 6.21
CA VAL A 91 -3.74 13.48 5.14
C VAL A 91 -3.63 12.37 4.11
N VAL A 92 -3.55 12.74 2.83
CA VAL A 92 -3.52 11.78 1.72
C VAL A 92 -2.30 11.96 0.83
N THR A 93 -1.96 10.89 0.09
CA THR A 93 -0.95 10.88 -0.98
C THR A 93 -1.35 9.89 -2.07
N GLY A 94 -0.55 9.80 -3.14
CA GLY A 94 -0.67 8.76 -4.16
C GLY A 94 -1.14 9.24 -5.52
N TYR A 95 -1.43 8.28 -6.39
CA TYR A 95 -1.91 8.49 -7.75
C TYR A 95 -3.29 9.16 -7.74
N GLY A 96 -3.51 10.17 -8.53
CA GLY A 96 -4.76 10.94 -8.47
C GLY A 96 -4.71 12.15 -7.52
N LYS A 97 -3.54 12.44 -7.00
CA LYS A 97 -3.21 13.55 -6.14
C LYS A 97 -3.91 14.86 -6.53
N ASN A 98 -3.95 15.21 -7.82
CA ASN A 98 -4.53 16.48 -8.29
C ASN A 98 -6.02 16.60 -7.99
N LEU A 99 -6.77 15.50 -8.07
CA LEU A 99 -8.17 15.46 -7.68
C LEU A 99 -8.34 15.44 -6.17
N LEU A 100 -7.50 14.66 -5.48
CA LEU A 100 -7.58 14.48 -4.04
C LEU A 100 -7.13 15.71 -3.25
N GLN A 101 -6.15 16.47 -3.75
CA GLN A 101 -5.67 17.72 -3.14
C GLN A 101 -6.73 18.82 -3.08
N GLN A 102 -7.70 18.79 -3.98
CA GLN A 102 -8.81 19.75 -3.96
C GLN A 102 -9.82 19.45 -2.83
N ILE A 103 -9.72 18.28 -2.21
CA ILE A 103 -10.72 17.73 -1.31
C ILE A 103 -10.14 17.43 0.08
N PHE A 104 -8.93 16.87 0.12
CA PHE A 104 -8.25 16.44 1.33
C PHE A 104 -6.88 17.12 1.47
N PRO A 105 -6.42 17.42 2.68
CA PRO A 105 -5.03 17.78 2.93
C PRO A 105 -4.12 16.69 2.35
N ALA A 106 -3.16 17.08 1.52
CA ALA A 106 -2.33 16.13 0.79
C ALA A 106 -0.85 16.49 0.84
N ILE A 107 0.01 15.49 0.87
CA ILE A 107 1.45 15.62 0.71
C ILE A 107 1.94 14.82 -0.51
N THR A 108 3.14 15.15 -0.99
CA THR A 108 3.73 14.42 -2.11
C THR A 108 4.09 12.99 -1.71
N GLU A 109 4.04 12.04 -2.65
CA GLU A 109 4.47 10.65 -2.40
C GLU A 109 5.91 10.61 -1.88
N ILE A 110 6.80 11.45 -2.43
CA ILE A 110 8.18 11.59 -1.99
C ILE A 110 8.24 11.92 -0.50
N ARG A 111 7.52 12.97 -0.07
CA ARG A 111 7.47 13.36 1.34
C ARG A 111 6.85 12.26 2.21
N ALA A 112 5.76 11.65 1.76
CA ALA A 112 5.07 10.59 2.48
C ALA A 112 5.97 9.37 2.71
N HIS A 113 6.59 8.84 1.66
CA HIS A 113 7.49 7.68 1.76
C HIS A 113 8.73 7.99 2.59
N PHE A 114 9.32 9.18 2.46
CA PHE A 114 10.43 9.64 3.30
C PHE A 114 10.06 9.65 4.78
N LEU A 115 8.94 10.29 5.17
CA LEU A 115 8.51 10.39 6.56
C LEU A 115 8.25 8.99 7.16
N GLY A 116 7.56 8.12 6.42
CA GLY A 116 7.29 6.77 6.86
C GLY A 116 8.55 5.92 7.03
N ALA A 117 9.47 5.98 6.06
CA ALA A 117 10.73 5.24 6.12
C ALA A 117 11.62 5.74 7.27
N ARG A 118 11.77 7.06 7.42
CA ARG A 118 12.53 7.67 8.51
C ARG A 118 11.99 7.27 9.88
N GLN A 119 10.67 7.29 10.07
CA GLN A 119 10.02 6.85 11.31
C GLN A 119 10.31 5.40 11.64
N GLN A 120 10.31 4.51 10.63
CA GLN A 120 10.53 3.09 10.86
C GLN A 120 12.00 2.69 11.05
N THR A 121 12.92 3.44 10.47
CA THR A 121 14.36 3.11 10.50
C THR A 121 15.16 3.94 11.49
N GLY A 122 14.68 5.11 11.87
CA GLY A 122 15.41 6.08 12.67
C GLY A 122 16.61 6.70 11.96
N LEU A 123 16.75 6.51 10.63
CA LEU A 123 17.92 6.96 9.88
C LEU A 123 17.73 8.37 9.32
N ASP A 124 18.80 9.14 9.32
CA ASP A 124 18.87 10.48 8.71
C ASP A 124 19.71 10.52 7.43
N HIS A 125 20.45 9.44 7.13
CA HIS A 125 21.28 9.32 5.93
C HIS A 125 21.11 7.94 5.29
N PHE A 126 20.44 7.88 4.14
CA PHE A 126 20.16 6.63 3.41
C PHE A 126 19.65 6.91 1.99
N ILE A 127 19.72 5.90 1.14
CA ILE A 127 18.97 5.87 -0.12
C ILE A 127 17.65 5.15 0.16
N LEU A 128 16.52 5.74 -0.22
CA LEU A 128 15.21 5.09 -0.21
C LEU A 128 14.88 4.61 -1.62
N LEU A 129 14.70 3.31 -1.79
CA LEU A 129 14.18 2.70 -3.01
C LEU A 129 12.71 2.30 -2.77
N GLU A 130 11.80 2.99 -3.40
CA GLU A 130 10.38 2.64 -3.44
C GLU A 130 10.06 2.02 -4.79
N VAL A 131 9.64 0.74 -4.77
CA VAL A 131 9.12 0.07 -5.96
C VAL A 131 7.65 -0.20 -5.77
N GLY A 132 6.85 0.63 -6.43
CA GLY A 132 5.41 0.63 -6.39
C GLY A 132 4.75 -0.37 -7.34
N GLY A 133 3.44 -0.18 -7.55
CA GLY A 133 2.67 -0.96 -8.52
C GLY A 133 2.95 -0.57 -9.97
N GLN A 134 3.21 0.72 -10.25
CA GLN A 134 3.36 1.26 -11.61
C GLN A 134 4.61 2.10 -11.81
N ASP A 135 5.29 2.48 -10.76
CA ASP A 135 6.45 3.36 -10.78
C ASP A 135 7.53 2.89 -9.79
N THR A 136 8.70 3.47 -9.95
CA THR A 136 9.85 3.28 -9.07
C THR A 136 10.43 4.64 -8.74
N LYS A 137 10.67 4.88 -7.46
CA LYS A 137 11.28 6.12 -6.97
C LYS A 137 12.52 5.81 -6.16
N VAL A 138 13.55 6.62 -6.34
CA VAL A 138 14.77 6.61 -5.52
C VAL A 138 14.94 7.98 -4.91
N LEU A 139 15.05 8.04 -3.59
CA LEU A 139 15.29 9.27 -2.86
C LEU A 139 16.66 9.19 -2.18
N TYR A 140 17.45 10.22 -2.35
CA TYR A 140 18.66 10.40 -1.57
C TYR A 140 18.38 11.28 -0.35
N VAL A 141 18.46 10.66 0.82
CA VAL A 141 18.21 11.32 2.11
C VAL A 141 19.56 11.62 2.78
N ARG A 142 19.75 12.86 3.16
CA ARG A 142 20.93 13.34 3.90
C ARG A 142 20.50 14.35 4.96
N ASP A 143 21.06 14.22 6.16
CA ASP A 143 20.81 15.10 7.31
C ASP A 143 19.31 15.25 7.63
N GLY A 144 18.58 14.12 7.54
CA GLY A 144 17.14 14.05 7.81
C GLY A 144 16.27 14.81 6.80
N ARG A 145 16.75 15.03 5.58
CA ARG A 145 16.03 15.72 4.49
C ARG A 145 16.21 14.99 3.17
N VAL A 146 15.20 15.05 2.33
CA VAL A 146 15.32 14.59 0.93
C VAL A 146 16.18 15.61 0.18
N PHE A 147 17.36 15.19 -0.24
CA PHE A 147 18.33 16.02 -0.94
C PHE A 147 18.12 15.99 -2.45
N ASP A 148 17.83 14.80 -3.01
CA ASP A 148 17.55 14.61 -4.42
C ASP A 148 16.64 13.39 -4.60
N PHE A 149 15.99 13.27 -5.76
CA PHE A 149 15.18 12.11 -6.09
C PHE A 149 15.12 11.84 -7.59
N LEU A 150 14.86 10.58 -7.92
CA LEU A 150 14.57 10.10 -9.27
C LEU A 150 13.23 9.36 -9.27
N SER A 151 12.47 9.50 -10.34
CA SER A 151 11.25 8.73 -10.57
C SER A 151 11.27 8.12 -11.96
N ASN A 152 10.89 6.85 -12.05
CA ASN A 152 10.56 6.17 -13.28
C ASN A 152 9.07 5.83 -13.26
N ASP A 153 8.27 6.68 -13.86
CA ASP A 153 6.81 6.57 -13.98
C ASP A 153 6.34 6.23 -15.40
N ARG A 154 7.28 6.09 -16.34
CA ARG A 154 6.98 5.89 -17.77
C ARG A 154 7.10 4.45 -18.24
N CYS A 155 7.76 3.58 -17.48
CA CYS A 155 8.00 2.20 -17.86
C CYS A 155 7.49 1.24 -16.79
N ALA A 156 6.50 0.41 -17.14
CA ALA A 156 5.95 -0.59 -16.24
C ALA A 156 6.95 -1.72 -15.91
N ALA A 157 7.90 -2.01 -16.80
CA ALA A 157 8.94 -2.99 -16.57
C ALA A 157 9.82 -2.55 -15.38
N GLY A 158 9.92 -3.36 -14.37
CA GLY A 158 10.60 -3.03 -13.12
C GLY A 158 9.64 -2.63 -11.99
N THR A 159 8.35 -2.82 -12.16
CA THR A 159 7.30 -2.48 -11.19
C THR A 159 6.54 -3.71 -10.70
N GLY A 160 5.73 -3.52 -9.67
CA GLY A 160 4.92 -4.60 -9.11
C GLY A 160 3.92 -5.19 -10.10
N ARG A 161 3.32 -4.38 -10.98
CA ARG A 161 2.39 -4.87 -12.01
C ARG A 161 3.10 -5.72 -13.07
N TYR A 162 4.32 -5.38 -13.42
CA TYR A 162 5.13 -6.22 -14.29
C TYR A 162 5.34 -7.61 -13.68
N LEU A 163 5.75 -7.68 -12.41
CA LEU A 163 5.91 -8.95 -11.70
C LEU A 163 4.61 -9.74 -11.60
N GLU A 164 3.48 -9.09 -11.30
CA GLU A 164 2.15 -9.72 -11.26
C GLU A 164 1.76 -10.28 -12.63
N ASN A 165 2.03 -9.57 -13.73
CA ASN A 165 1.73 -10.01 -15.08
C ASN A 165 2.60 -11.21 -15.50
N MET A 166 3.91 -11.16 -15.24
CA MET A 166 4.82 -12.25 -15.55
C MET A 166 4.48 -13.52 -14.74
N ALA A 167 4.14 -13.37 -13.47
CA ALA A 167 3.69 -14.50 -12.64
C ALA A 167 2.40 -15.13 -13.20
N ARG A 168 1.43 -14.31 -13.65
CA ARG A 168 0.20 -14.78 -14.27
C ARG A 168 0.47 -15.46 -15.61
N PHE A 169 1.34 -14.88 -16.42
CA PHE A 169 1.76 -15.46 -17.71
C PHE A 169 2.35 -16.87 -17.54
N LEU A 170 3.26 -17.03 -16.56
CA LEU A 170 3.84 -18.33 -16.21
C LEU A 170 2.88 -19.25 -15.43
N LYS A 171 1.62 -18.82 -15.20
CA LYS A 171 0.64 -19.54 -14.37
C LYS A 171 1.18 -19.92 -12.99
N MET A 172 2.07 -19.10 -12.45
CA MET A 172 2.75 -19.34 -11.17
C MET A 172 2.12 -18.49 -10.07
N PRO A 173 1.82 -19.06 -8.88
CA PRO A 173 1.40 -18.28 -7.72
C PRO A 173 2.43 -17.19 -7.38
N LEU A 174 1.97 -15.96 -7.11
CA LEU A 174 2.85 -14.81 -6.89
C LEU A 174 3.85 -15.04 -5.74
N ALA A 175 3.47 -15.79 -4.72
CA ALA A 175 4.36 -16.13 -3.61
C ALA A 175 5.52 -17.04 -4.06
N GLN A 176 5.26 -18.00 -4.93
CA GLN A 176 6.28 -18.89 -5.53
C GLN A 176 7.18 -18.08 -6.47
N PHE A 177 6.58 -17.25 -7.33
CA PHE A 177 7.31 -16.34 -8.23
C PHE A 177 8.27 -15.42 -7.47
N ALA A 178 7.80 -14.82 -6.37
CA ALA A 178 8.59 -13.91 -5.54
C ALA A 178 9.69 -14.61 -4.72
N ALA A 179 9.73 -15.94 -4.70
CA ALA A 179 10.79 -16.74 -4.08
C ALA A 179 11.80 -17.30 -5.12
N ALA A 180 11.46 -17.25 -6.41
CA ALA A 180 12.29 -17.80 -7.48
C ALA A 180 13.56 -16.94 -7.69
N ARG A 181 14.73 -17.49 -7.35
CA ARG A 181 16.03 -16.80 -7.47
C ARG A 181 17.19 -17.68 -7.93
N LEU A 182 16.98 -18.99 -8.03
CA LEU A 182 18.05 -19.92 -8.40
C LEU A 182 18.20 -20.00 -9.92
N ASP A 183 19.42 -20.00 -10.38
CA ASP A 183 19.82 -20.18 -11.77
C ASP A 183 18.99 -19.32 -12.76
N PRO A 184 19.02 -17.97 -12.60
CA PRO A 184 18.19 -17.08 -13.39
C PRO A 184 18.64 -17.07 -14.84
N VAL A 185 17.70 -17.22 -15.79
CA VAL A 185 17.99 -16.95 -17.19
C VAL A 185 18.13 -15.46 -17.41
N GLU A 186 18.87 -15.07 -18.43
CA GLU A 186 18.96 -13.66 -18.80
C GLU A 186 17.64 -13.20 -19.41
N ILE A 187 17.09 -12.11 -18.90
CA ILE A 187 15.96 -11.39 -19.47
C ILE A 187 16.47 -10.06 -20.00
N SER A 188 16.53 -9.96 -21.33
CA SER A 188 17.12 -8.84 -22.06
C SER A 188 16.10 -7.74 -22.36
N GLN A 189 14.84 -8.11 -22.58
CA GLN A 189 13.79 -7.17 -23.00
C GLN A 189 13.51 -6.13 -21.93
N THR A 190 13.57 -4.88 -22.36
CA THR A 190 13.27 -3.74 -21.48
C THR A 190 11.80 -3.39 -21.41
N CYS A 191 11.00 -3.85 -22.38
CA CYS A 191 9.56 -3.59 -22.46
C CYS A 191 8.78 -4.72 -21.80
N ALA A 192 7.75 -4.36 -21.01
CA ALA A 192 6.90 -5.34 -20.36
C ALA A 192 6.09 -6.19 -21.35
N ILE A 193 5.74 -5.65 -22.53
CA ILE A 193 4.98 -6.35 -23.57
C ILE A 193 5.91 -7.34 -24.31
N PHE A 194 7.07 -6.89 -24.75
CA PHE A 194 8.04 -7.77 -25.44
C PHE A 194 8.66 -8.81 -24.51
N GLY A 195 8.68 -8.55 -23.21
CA GLY A 195 9.12 -9.52 -22.21
C GLY A 195 8.31 -10.82 -22.22
N GLU A 196 7.00 -10.76 -22.52
CA GLU A 196 6.17 -11.98 -22.66
C GLU A 196 6.66 -12.87 -23.81
N SER A 197 7.03 -12.29 -24.96
CA SER A 197 7.57 -13.04 -26.09
C SER A 197 8.91 -13.71 -25.76
N GLU A 198 9.77 -13.05 -24.99
CA GLU A 198 11.03 -13.62 -24.52
C GLU A 198 10.80 -14.82 -23.58
N LEU A 199 9.81 -14.72 -22.67
CA LEU A 199 9.41 -15.83 -21.80
C LEU A 199 8.91 -17.04 -22.63
N VAL A 200 8.14 -16.79 -23.71
CA VAL A 200 7.71 -17.87 -24.64
C VAL A 200 8.93 -18.53 -25.28
N GLY A 201 9.92 -17.76 -25.73
CA GLY A 201 11.17 -18.29 -26.29
C GLY A 201 11.84 -19.27 -25.32
N HIS A 202 12.06 -18.84 -24.08
CA HIS A 202 12.66 -19.70 -23.06
C HIS A 202 11.84 -20.97 -22.75
N LEU A 203 10.50 -20.86 -22.74
CA LEU A 203 9.65 -22.04 -22.54
C LEU A 203 9.75 -23.03 -23.72
N LEU A 204 9.87 -22.55 -24.96
CA LEU A 204 10.07 -23.39 -26.15
C LEU A 204 11.46 -24.06 -26.15
N GLU A 205 12.47 -23.44 -25.56
CA GLU A 205 13.81 -23.99 -25.31
C GLU A 205 13.82 -25.01 -24.17
N GLY A 206 12.67 -25.25 -23.50
CA GLY A 206 12.57 -26.19 -22.39
C GLY A 206 13.09 -25.67 -21.05
N VAL A 207 13.25 -24.34 -20.92
CA VAL A 207 13.69 -23.74 -19.66
C VAL A 207 12.58 -23.84 -18.61
N GLU A 208 12.97 -24.30 -17.43
CA GLU A 208 12.04 -24.42 -16.29
C GLU A 208 11.43 -23.07 -15.89
N PRO A 209 10.09 -22.97 -15.70
CA PRO A 209 9.41 -21.71 -15.35
C PRO A 209 9.99 -21.02 -14.12
N ALA A 210 10.56 -21.77 -13.16
CA ALA A 210 11.17 -21.20 -11.96
C ALA A 210 12.46 -20.41 -12.31
N ARG A 211 13.25 -20.85 -13.28
CA ARG A 211 14.45 -20.15 -13.76
C ARG A 211 14.08 -18.89 -14.54
N ILE A 212 12.99 -18.94 -15.33
CA ILE A 212 12.44 -17.78 -16.03
C ILE A 212 11.95 -16.74 -15.00
N ALA A 213 11.20 -17.16 -13.99
CA ALA A 213 10.75 -16.28 -12.91
C ALA A 213 11.93 -15.65 -12.15
N ALA A 214 13.01 -16.42 -11.92
CA ALA A 214 14.24 -15.90 -11.33
C ALA A 214 14.89 -14.83 -12.21
N GLY A 215 14.93 -15.03 -13.54
CA GLY A 215 15.44 -14.07 -14.51
C GLY A 215 14.64 -12.75 -14.50
N VAL A 216 13.31 -12.84 -14.46
CA VAL A 216 12.43 -11.66 -14.33
C VAL A 216 12.71 -10.90 -13.04
N ASN A 217 12.80 -11.59 -11.89
CA ASN A 217 13.12 -10.95 -10.61
C ASN A 217 14.51 -10.27 -10.65
N ALA A 218 15.51 -10.93 -11.23
CA ALA A 218 16.84 -10.36 -11.42
C ALA A 218 16.82 -9.11 -12.32
N SER A 219 16.02 -9.11 -13.40
CA SER A 219 15.89 -7.95 -14.29
C SER A 219 15.30 -6.74 -13.57
N VAL A 220 14.31 -6.95 -12.71
CA VAL A 220 13.71 -5.87 -11.88
C VAL A 220 14.75 -5.31 -10.90
N ALA A 221 15.52 -6.18 -10.23
CA ALA A 221 16.59 -5.75 -9.33
C ALA A 221 17.65 -4.92 -10.06
N ARG A 222 18.14 -5.37 -11.24
CA ARG A 222 19.11 -4.62 -12.06
C ARG A 222 18.62 -3.23 -12.42
N ARG A 223 17.34 -3.08 -12.80
CA ARG A 223 16.75 -1.77 -13.14
C ARG A 223 16.66 -0.85 -11.94
N ALA A 224 16.23 -1.37 -10.81
CA ALA A 224 16.18 -0.60 -9.57
C ALA A 224 17.59 -0.12 -9.17
N LEU A 225 18.58 -1.02 -9.23
CA LEU A 225 19.97 -0.68 -8.92
C LEU A 225 20.58 0.35 -9.87
N ALA A 226 20.23 0.33 -11.17
CA ALA A 226 20.68 1.34 -12.13
C ALA A 226 20.27 2.78 -11.69
N MET A 227 19.11 2.93 -11.04
CA MET A 227 18.68 4.21 -10.48
C MET A 227 19.40 4.53 -9.16
N VAL A 228 19.58 3.52 -8.29
CA VAL A 228 20.23 3.67 -6.98
C VAL A 228 21.71 4.08 -7.11
N ARG A 229 22.44 3.53 -8.10
CA ARG A 229 23.87 3.77 -8.36
C ARG A 229 24.23 5.23 -8.65
N ARG A 230 23.22 6.07 -8.94
CA ARG A 230 23.43 7.52 -9.08
C ARG A 230 23.88 8.16 -7.76
N TYR A 231 23.53 7.55 -6.63
CA TYR A 231 23.83 8.07 -5.32
C TYR A 231 24.86 7.18 -4.59
N ARG A 232 25.74 7.80 -3.81
CA ARG A 232 26.70 7.10 -2.96
C ARG A 232 26.25 7.19 -1.50
N CYS A 233 25.79 6.07 -0.98
CA CYS A 233 25.41 5.92 0.43
C CYS A 233 25.50 4.44 0.81
N PRO A 234 26.03 4.09 1.99
CA PRO A 234 26.21 2.67 2.36
C PRO A 234 24.89 1.97 2.75
N THR A 235 23.81 2.73 2.94
CA THR A 235 22.53 2.17 3.40
C THR A 235 21.42 2.39 2.38
N LEU A 236 20.78 1.28 1.96
CA LEU A 236 19.63 1.25 1.08
C LEU A 236 18.40 0.76 1.84
N VAL A 237 17.38 1.60 1.93
CA VAL A 237 16.08 1.25 2.53
C VAL A 237 15.10 0.93 1.41
N CYS A 238 14.63 -0.32 1.34
CA CYS A 238 13.70 -0.78 0.31
C CYS A 238 12.27 -0.78 0.84
N VAL A 239 11.38 -0.06 0.15
CA VAL A 239 9.96 0.08 0.50
C VAL A 239 9.06 -0.14 -0.72
N GLY A 240 7.75 0.00 -0.54
CA GLY A 240 6.77 -0.30 -1.58
C GLY A 240 6.34 -1.77 -1.61
N GLY A 241 5.48 -2.11 -2.57
CA GLY A 241 4.92 -3.46 -2.68
C GLY A 241 5.96 -4.51 -3.04
N VAL A 242 6.91 -4.16 -3.90
CA VAL A 242 7.96 -5.06 -4.40
C VAL A 242 9.02 -5.36 -3.34
N ALA A 243 9.20 -4.53 -2.33
CA ALA A 243 10.09 -4.84 -1.20
C ALA A 243 9.68 -6.12 -0.42
N ARG A 244 8.50 -6.68 -0.69
CA ARG A 244 8.05 -7.98 -0.19
C ARG A 244 8.47 -9.15 -1.08
N ASN A 245 8.98 -8.89 -2.28
CA ASN A 245 9.51 -9.91 -3.17
C ASN A 245 10.93 -10.28 -2.72
N ARG A 246 11.05 -11.48 -2.12
CA ARG A 246 12.30 -11.96 -1.53
C ARG A 246 13.41 -12.10 -2.57
N ALA A 247 13.08 -12.59 -3.77
CA ALA A 247 14.06 -12.77 -4.83
C ALA A 247 14.64 -11.44 -5.31
N VAL A 248 13.80 -10.42 -5.54
CA VAL A 248 14.28 -9.08 -5.93
C VAL A 248 15.19 -8.50 -4.86
N ILE A 249 14.81 -8.60 -3.57
CA ILE A 249 15.65 -8.11 -2.47
C ILE A 249 16.97 -8.88 -2.39
N SER A 250 16.96 -10.22 -2.54
CA SER A 250 18.20 -11.01 -2.57
C SER A 250 19.13 -10.58 -3.70
N PHE A 251 18.61 -10.41 -4.93
CA PHE A 251 19.41 -9.94 -6.06
C PHE A 251 19.99 -8.53 -5.84
N ILE A 252 19.27 -7.64 -5.16
CA ILE A 252 19.81 -6.32 -4.78
C ILE A 252 20.95 -6.48 -3.78
N GLN A 253 20.81 -7.36 -2.78
CA GLN A 253 21.83 -7.61 -1.75
C GLN A 253 23.10 -8.25 -2.33
N GLU A 254 22.94 -9.15 -3.31
CA GLU A 254 24.04 -9.90 -3.92
C GLU A 254 24.89 -9.04 -4.89
N GLN A 255 24.29 -8.03 -5.50
CA GLN A 255 24.97 -7.23 -6.53
C GLN A 255 25.72 -6.01 -6.01
N GLU A 256 25.50 -5.63 -4.75
CA GLU A 256 26.06 -4.39 -4.21
C GLU A 256 26.45 -4.53 -2.74
N SER A 257 27.43 -3.73 -2.33
CA SER A 257 27.91 -3.66 -0.94
C SER A 257 27.01 -2.79 -0.02
N PHE A 258 25.76 -2.55 -0.40
CA PHE A 258 24.83 -1.81 0.44
C PHE A 258 24.40 -2.62 1.66
N ARG A 259 24.25 -1.94 2.79
CA ARG A 259 23.43 -2.44 3.88
C ARG A 259 21.96 -2.26 3.48
N VAL A 260 21.34 -3.32 2.98
CA VAL A 260 19.93 -3.31 2.57
C VAL A 260 19.02 -3.51 3.78
N LEU A 261 18.11 -2.58 4.00
CA LEU A 261 17.09 -2.62 5.05
C LEU A 261 15.70 -2.66 4.42
N VAL A 262 14.87 -3.59 4.86
CA VAL A 262 13.45 -3.65 4.53
C VAL A 262 12.68 -3.44 5.84
N PRO A 263 12.05 -2.28 6.05
CA PRO A 263 11.32 -2.02 7.29
C PRO A 263 10.09 -2.93 7.39
N PRO A 264 9.56 -3.14 8.61
CA PRO A 264 8.29 -3.83 8.79
C PRO A 264 7.19 -3.18 7.95
N PHE A 265 6.39 -4.02 7.25
CA PHE A 265 5.27 -3.56 6.42
C PHE A 265 5.66 -2.50 5.36
N PRO A 266 6.67 -2.76 4.51
CA PRO A 266 7.29 -1.77 3.65
C PRO A 266 6.32 -1.10 2.66
N GLN A 267 5.20 -1.76 2.35
CA GLN A 267 4.17 -1.24 1.46
C GLN A 267 3.29 -0.14 2.06
N TYR A 268 3.40 0.13 3.38
CA TYR A 268 2.58 1.14 4.05
C TYR A 268 3.32 2.45 4.34
N MET A 269 4.55 2.61 3.87
CA MET A 269 5.36 3.80 4.22
C MET A 269 4.72 5.11 3.76
N GLY A 270 4.09 5.15 2.58
CA GLY A 270 3.34 6.32 2.12
C GLY A 270 2.17 6.68 3.06
N ALA A 271 1.34 5.68 3.40
CA ALA A 271 0.23 5.90 4.33
C ALA A 271 0.70 6.25 5.75
N LEU A 272 1.80 5.64 6.23
CA LEU A 272 2.40 5.98 7.52
C LEU A 272 2.88 7.43 7.54
N GLY A 273 3.59 7.87 6.50
CA GLY A 273 4.04 9.25 6.39
C GLY A 273 2.89 10.27 6.37
N CYS A 274 1.78 9.94 5.69
CA CYS A 274 0.57 10.75 5.74
C CYS A 274 -0.04 10.79 7.15
N CYS A 275 -0.09 9.66 7.85
CA CYS A 275 -0.62 9.60 9.20
C CYS A 275 0.24 10.38 10.19
N LEU A 276 1.56 10.33 10.06
CA LEU A 276 2.50 11.16 10.84
C LEU A 276 2.29 12.65 10.60
N GLU A 277 2.01 13.04 9.36
CA GLU A 277 1.71 14.45 9.02
C GLU A 277 0.35 14.88 9.59
N ALA A 278 -0.65 13.99 9.58
CA ALA A 278 -1.97 14.25 10.16
C ALA A 278 -1.94 14.36 11.70
N ALA A 279 -0.99 13.71 12.35
CA ALA A 279 -0.84 13.71 13.81
C ALA A 279 -0.04 14.90 14.37
N ARG A 280 0.48 15.79 13.50
CA ARG A 280 1.19 17.02 13.89
C ARG A 280 0.23 18.14 14.26
#